data_bb3d9cd7ce97448560d927e35097e36c
#
_entry.id   bb3d9cd7ce97448560d927e35097e36c
#
_cell.length_a   1.000
_cell.length_b   1.000
_cell.length_c   1.000
_cell.angle_alpha   90.00
_cell.angle_beta   90.00
_cell.angle_gamma   90.00
#
_symmetry.space_group_name_H-M   'P 1'
#
loop_
_entity.id
_entity.type
_entity.pdbx_description
1 polymer ?
#
loop_
_entity_poly.entity_id
_entity_poly.type
_entity_poly.pdbx_seq_one_letter_code
_entity_poly.pdbx_strand_id
1 'polypeptide(L)'
;MRVGLVFIVLAAACAAPPQRKPLEDQTRRVAPLPACVEYLPARRAETAGTLRRLREEQIAKLVFPTFDEEKRALPKGALACTGRNVLDDAVLSGGGPVRGAWPIVEEDGDALYGSGGDHIKVIWLRILTWPDGTVGGPIAIVRPTEKFAELFAVGAYRGHAERVNLGTQRMGNDLLITAEENNCAGRKEGEPCENRMTVFLPRRGTLLRIVDLPIERVAYAGQSERGATGPLEYHLTTTADYKDDGIHLTEQIRVLDDNGRDLRKAELERQFAIDDIKGTMVASEPPLWDRVVKPEPPPPPQTPDAHPPHHR
;
A
#
# COMPACT_ATOMS: atom_id res chain seq x y z
N MET A 1 89.24 28.49 -6.73
CA MET A 1 87.94 29.17 -6.85
C MET A 1 86.98 28.29 -7.66
N ARG A 2 86.00 27.65 -7.01
CA ARG A 2 84.97 26.85 -7.67
C ARG A 2 83.66 27.58 -7.50
N VAL A 3 83.08 28.06 -8.61
CA VAL A 3 81.80 28.76 -8.67
C VAL A 3 80.73 27.67 -8.84
N GLY A 4 79.89 27.50 -7.80
CA GLY A 4 78.75 26.60 -7.85
C GLY A 4 77.56 27.32 -8.46
N LEU A 5 77.06 26.77 -9.55
CA LEU A 5 75.86 27.24 -10.25
C LEU A 5 74.62 26.63 -9.56
N VAL A 6 73.82 27.46 -8.92
CA VAL A 6 72.53 27.02 -8.29
C VAL A 6 71.42 27.16 -9.35
N PHE A 7 70.86 26.03 -9.79
CA PHE A 7 69.68 26.02 -10.64
C PHE A 7 68.44 26.11 -9.74
N ILE A 8 67.73 27.22 -9.82
CA ILE A 8 66.37 27.35 -9.22
C ILE A 8 65.38 26.84 -10.25
N VAL A 9 64.80 25.66 -9.99
CA VAL A 9 63.70 25.12 -10.76
C VAL A 9 62.37 25.73 -10.21
N LEU A 10 61.83 26.70 -10.98
CA LEU A 10 60.46 27.20 -10.74
C LEU A 10 59.49 26.18 -11.23
N ALA A 11 58.86 25.42 -10.27
CA ALA A 11 57.71 24.58 -10.54
C ALA A 11 56.48 25.48 -10.69
N ALA A 12 56.06 25.73 -11.94
CA ALA A 12 54.78 26.35 -12.23
C ALA A 12 53.66 25.35 -11.85
N ALA A 13 53.05 25.53 -10.68
CA ALA A 13 51.86 24.82 -10.31
C ALA A 13 50.70 25.30 -11.21
N CYS A 14 50.38 24.51 -12.25
CA CYS A 14 49.11 24.66 -12.97
C CYS A 14 47.99 24.38 -12.00
N ALA A 15 47.43 25.41 -11.39
CA ALA A 15 46.19 25.31 -10.66
C ALA A 15 45.11 24.87 -11.65
N ALA A 16 44.62 23.63 -11.50
CA ALA A 16 43.48 23.17 -12.26
C ALA A 16 42.29 24.13 -12.00
N PRO A 17 41.56 24.55 -13.05
CA PRO A 17 40.41 25.42 -12.87
C PRO A 17 39.45 24.75 -11.90
N PRO A 18 38.82 25.50 -10.97
CA PRO A 18 37.86 24.93 -10.03
C PRO A 18 36.80 24.20 -10.85
N GLN A 19 36.73 22.89 -10.69
CA GLN A 19 35.64 22.12 -11.23
C GLN A 19 34.37 22.73 -10.63
N ARG A 20 33.66 23.52 -11.44
CA ARG A 20 32.24 23.85 -11.11
C ARG A 20 31.56 22.52 -10.94
N LYS A 21 31.23 22.17 -9.68
CA LYS A 21 30.26 21.11 -9.42
C LYS A 21 29.11 21.37 -10.39
N PRO A 22 28.65 20.35 -11.15
CA PRO A 22 27.45 20.50 -11.92
C PRO A 22 26.45 21.14 -10.97
N LEU A 23 25.74 22.18 -11.40
CA LEU A 23 24.57 22.65 -10.69
C LEU A 23 23.72 21.39 -10.60
N GLU A 24 23.82 20.70 -9.47
CA GLU A 24 22.79 19.73 -9.10
C GLU A 24 21.52 20.51 -9.28
N ASP A 25 20.75 20.07 -10.23
CA ASP A 25 19.44 20.60 -10.54
C ASP A 25 18.65 20.54 -9.23
N GLN A 26 18.84 21.60 -8.42
CA GLN A 26 17.97 21.93 -7.32
C GLN A 26 16.68 22.42 -7.98
N THR A 27 16.04 21.55 -8.76
CA THR A 27 14.63 21.62 -8.95
C THR A 27 14.10 21.58 -7.51
N ARG A 28 13.87 22.77 -6.96
CA ARG A 28 13.14 22.95 -5.70
C ARG A 28 11.94 22.06 -5.85
N ARG A 29 11.96 20.91 -5.17
CA ARG A 29 10.80 20.02 -5.10
C ARG A 29 9.73 20.88 -4.49
N VAL A 30 8.87 21.42 -5.35
CA VAL A 30 7.72 22.18 -4.90
C VAL A 30 6.92 21.17 -4.13
N ALA A 31 6.81 21.36 -2.81
CA ALA A 31 5.97 20.50 -2.00
C ALA A 31 4.58 20.50 -2.63
N PRO A 32 3.95 19.34 -2.81
CA PRO A 32 2.62 19.30 -3.39
C PRO A 32 1.69 20.20 -2.58
N LEU A 33 0.86 20.95 -3.29
CA LEU A 33 -0.14 21.77 -2.64
C LEU A 33 -1.18 20.87 -1.99
N PRO A 34 -1.65 21.20 -0.77
CA PRO A 34 -2.74 20.46 -0.15
C PRO A 34 -4.00 20.59 -1.00
N ALA A 35 -4.75 19.50 -1.12
CA ALA A 35 -6.04 19.50 -1.79
C ALA A 35 -7.09 20.24 -0.96
N CYS A 36 -7.00 20.14 0.37
CA CYS A 36 -7.89 20.77 1.32
C CYS A 36 -7.14 21.21 2.56
N VAL A 37 -7.67 22.25 3.21
CA VAL A 37 -7.09 22.79 4.44
C VAL A 37 -8.21 23.07 5.42
N GLU A 38 -8.06 22.60 6.67
CA GLU A 38 -8.98 22.89 7.77
C GLU A 38 -8.24 23.68 8.86
N TYR A 39 -8.89 24.75 9.35
CA TYR A 39 -8.31 25.55 10.41
C TYR A 39 -8.43 24.85 11.76
N LEU A 40 -7.32 24.80 12.49
CA LEU A 40 -7.28 24.23 13.81
C LEU A 40 -7.33 25.33 14.86
N PRO A 41 -8.36 25.41 15.72
CA PRO A 41 -8.44 26.41 16.76
C PRO A 41 -7.22 26.34 17.69
N ALA A 42 -6.71 27.50 18.10
CA ALA A 42 -5.55 27.58 18.98
C ALA A 42 -5.77 26.77 20.26
N ARG A 43 -4.92 25.77 20.51
CA ARG A 43 -4.83 25.13 21.83
C ARG A 43 -3.99 25.99 22.76
N ARG A 44 -4.33 26.00 24.06
CA ARG A 44 -3.43 26.47 25.11
C ARG A 44 -2.12 25.73 24.99
N ALA A 45 -1.01 26.46 25.07
CA ALA A 45 0.35 26.00 24.82
C ALA A 45 0.61 24.63 25.46
N GLU A 46 0.56 23.60 24.65
CA GLU A 46 1.16 22.29 24.96
C GLU A 46 2.52 22.27 24.29
N THR A 47 3.53 22.10 25.10
CA THR A 47 4.95 21.89 24.83
C THR A 47 5.40 22.01 23.37
N ALA A 48 6.16 23.04 23.10
CA ALA A 48 6.89 23.25 21.86
C ALA A 48 7.66 21.96 21.50
N GLY A 49 7.39 21.38 20.34
CA GLY A 49 8.16 20.26 19.78
C GLY A 49 7.39 18.98 19.48
N THR A 50 6.18 18.79 19.96
CA THR A 50 5.34 17.64 19.58
C THR A 50 4.40 18.03 18.46
N LEU A 51 4.45 17.27 17.36
CA LEU A 51 3.48 17.37 16.29
C LEU A 51 2.06 17.29 16.86
N ARG A 52 1.23 18.23 16.46
CA ARG A 52 -0.13 18.32 16.96
C ARG A 52 -0.91 17.06 16.61
N ARG A 53 -1.38 16.34 17.63
CA ARG A 53 -2.27 15.20 17.40
C ARG A 53 -3.65 15.71 17.01
N LEU A 54 -4.12 15.34 15.81
CA LEU A 54 -5.46 15.66 15.37
C LEU A 54 -6.49 14.81 16.13
N ARG A 55 -7.64 15.42 16.46
CA ARG A 55 -8.75 14.65 17.00
C ARG A 55 -9.53 14.01 15.83
N GLU A 56 -10.20 12.92 16.12
CA GLU A 56 -11.01 12.18 15.15
C GLU A 56 -11.98 13.08 14.39
N GLU A 57 -12.70 13.97 15.11
CA GLU A 57 -13.65 14.89 14.50
C GLU A 57 -12.97 15.86 13.54
N GLN A 58 -11.76 16.32 13.86
CA GLN A 58 -10.99 17.21 13.00
C GLN A 58 -10.57 16.50 11.71
N ILE A 59 -10.21 15.25 11.80
CA ILE A 59 -9.86 14.43 10.63
C ILE A 59 -11.09 14.14 9.79
N ALA A 60 -12.21 13.75 10.45
CA ALA A 60 -13.46 13.50 9.77
C ALA A 60 -13.95 14.76 9.01
N LYS A 61 -13.85 15.93 9.62
CA LYS A 61 -14.23 17.20 9.00
C LYS A 61 -13.28 17.62 7.89
N LEU A 62 -11.98 17.40 8.07
CA LEU A 62 -10.98 17.64 7.01
C LEU A 62 -11.28 16.81 5.77
N VAL A 63 -11.63 15.53 5.96
CA VAL A 63 -11.97 14.63 4.85
C VAL A 63 -13.35 14.93 4.29
N PHE A 64 -14.34 15.17 5.16
CA PHE A 64 -15.73 15.44 4.80
C PHE A 64 -16.18 16.78 5.38
N PRO A 65 -16.13 17.88 4.62
CA PRO A 65 -16.53 19.20 5.12
C PRO A 65 -17.97 19.29 5.63
N THR A 66 -18.83 18.39 5.17
CA THR A 66 -20.25 18.30 5.60
C THR A 66 -20.45 17.43 6.84
N PHE A 67 -19.36 16.95 7.48
CA PHE A 67 -19.42 16.18 8.70
C PHE A 67 -20.04 17.00 9.84
N ASP A 68 -21.06 16.42 10.50
CA ASP A 68 -21.75 17.01 11.64
C ASP A 68 -21.04 16.57 12.94
N GLU A 69 -20.29 17.49 13.55
CA GLU A 69 -19.52 17.23 14.76
C GLU A 69 -20.40 16.94 15.98
N GLU A 70 -21.59 17.60 16.07
CA GLU A 70 -22.49 17.42 17.21
C GLU A 70 -23.17 16.05 17.17
N LYS A 71 -23.65 15.66 16.00
CA LYS A 71 -24.30 14.35 15.79
C LYS A 71 -23.31 13.26 15.52
N ARG A 72 -22.02 13.60 15.33
CA ARG A 72 -20.95 12.69 14.91
C ARG A 72 -21.38 11.85 13.71
N ALA A 73 -21.94 12.46 12.69
CA ALA A 73 -22.56 11.79 11.57
C ALA A 73 -22.19 12.41 10.22
N LEU A 74 -22.19 11.54 9.20
CA LEU A 74 -22.07 11.96 7.80
C LEU A 74 -23.44 11.98 7.15
N PRO A 75 -23.80 13.04 6.43
CA PRO A 75 -25.03 13.08 5.64
C PRO A 75 -24.94 12.05 4.50
N LYS A 76 -26.10 11.61 4.03
CA LYS A 76 -26.17 10.72 2.87
C LYS A 76 -25.54 11.39 1.64
N GLY A 77 -24.63 10.67 0.96
CA GLY A 77 -23.93 11.19 -0.21
C GLY A 77 -22.85 12.23 0.14
N ALA A 78 -22.30 12.21 1.36
CA ALA A 78 -21.20 13.08 1.74
C ALA A 78 -20.03 12.93 0.76
N LEU A 79 -19.59 14.08 0.24
CA LEU A 79 -18.41 14.14 -0.62
C LEU A 79 -17.17 14.43 0.22
N ALA A 80 -16.06 13.82 -0.14
CA ALA A 80 -14.76 14.22 0.39
C ALA A 80 -14.48 15.68 -0.02
N CYS A 81 -13.60 16.36 0.70
CA CYS A 81 -13.23 17.75 0.42
C CYS A 81 -12.67 17.95 -1.00
N THR A 82 -12.17 16.88 -1.63
CA THR A 82 -11.76 16.87 -3.04
C THR A 82 -12.92 16.80 -4.04
N GLY A 83 -14.16 16.83 -3.57
CA GLY A 83 -15.38 16.72 -4.38
C GLY A 83 -15.73 15.29 -4.81
N ARG A 84 -14.99 14.27 -4.37
CA ARG A 84 -15.24 12.87 -4.72
C ARG A 84 -16.11 12.18 -3.68
N ASN A 85 -16.97 11.27 -4.14
CA ASN A 85 -17.68 10.35 -3.27
C ASN A 85 -16.82 9.11 -3.02
N VAL A 86 -15.94 9.19 -2.02
CA VAL A 86 -15.03 8.08 -1.69
C VAL A 86 -15.74 6.90 -1.02
N LEU A 87 -16.97 7.11 -0.52
CA LEU A 87 -17.77 6.05 0.10
C LEU A 87 -18.52 5.17 -0.92
N ASP A 88 -18.65 5.64 -2.16
CA ASP A 88 -19.23 4.88 -3.27
C ASP A 88 -18.13 4.19 -4.11
N ASP A 89 -16.88 4.16 -3.63
CA ASP A 89 -15.80 3.46 -4.30
C ASP A 89 -16.10 1.95 -4.38
N ALA A 90 -15.71 1.34 -5.50
CA ALA A 90 -15.96 -0.08 -5.77
C ALA A 90 -15.39 -1.00 -4.69
N VAL A 91 -14.27 -0.61 -4.03
CA VAL A 91 -13.66 -1.39 -2.94
C VAL A 91 -14.56 -1.46 -1.70
N LEU A 92 -15.41 -0.44 -1.50
CA LEU A 92 -16.38 -0.36 -0.42
C LEU A 92 -17.77 -0.89 -0.84
N SER A 93 -17.94 -1.28 -2.10
CA SER A 93 -19.16 -1.90 -2.60
C SER A 93 -19.15 -3.42 -2.34
N GLY A 94 -20.32 -4.01 -2.19
CA GLY A 94 -20.46 -5.45 -2.00
C GLY A 94 -20.68 -5.88 -0.54
N GLY A 95 -21.51 -6.89 -0.36
CA GLY A 95 -21.78 -7.52 0.94
C GLY A 95 -22.65 -6.73 1.92
N GLY A 96 -23.18 -5.56 1.52
CA GLY A 96 -24.06 -4.75 2.37
C GLY A 96 -23.39 -4.27 3.67
N PRO A 97 -22.61 -3.18 3.65
CA PRO A 97 -21.97 -2.69 4.86
C PRO A 97 -23.00 -2.25 5.88
N VAL A 98 -22.80 -2.66 7.13
CA VAL A 98 -23.50 -2.07 8.26
C VAL A 98 -22.72 -0.82 8.66
N ARG A 99 -23.32 0.36 8.56
CA ARG A 99 -22.67 1.59 9.00
C ARG A 99 -22.32 1.49 10.47
N GLY A 100 -21.05 1.62 10.79
CA GLY A 100 -20.60 1.88 12.15
C GLY A 100 -21.19 3.20 12.64
N ALA A 101 -21.44 3.32 13.93
CA ALA A 101 -22.03 4.51 14.52
C ALA A 101 -21.09 5.71 14.44
N TRP A 102 -19.79 5.50 14.23
CA TRP A 102 -18.78 6.54 14.29
C TRP A 102 -17.48 6.16 13.55
N PRO A 103 -16.81 7.09 12.86
CA PRO A 103 -15.51 6.82 12.27
C PRO A 103 -14.47 6.58 13.38
N ILE A 104 -13.88 5.42 13.37
CA ILE A 104 -12.71 5.12 14.16
C ILE A 104 -11.50 5.59 13.36
N VAL A 105 -10.64 6.38 13.97
CA VAL A 105 -9.41 6.87 13.33
C VAL A 105 -8.24 6.06 13.86
N GLU A 106 -7.55 5.37 12.97
CA GLU A 106 -6.24 4.80 13.27
C GLU A 106 -5.17 5.67 12.62
N GLU A 107 -4.28 6.17 13.45
CA GLU A 107 -3.06 6.82 13.01
C GLU A 107 -1.99 5.73 12.85
N ASP A 108 -1.87 5.17 11.66
CA ASP A 108 -0.83 4.21 11.37
C ASP A 108 0.24 4.86 10.50
N GLY A 109 1.38 5.09 11.11
CA GLY A 109 2.60 5.50 10.45
C GLY A 109 2.79 7.00 10.27
N ASP A 110 3.84 7.53 10.89
CA ASP A 110 4.41 8.82 10.55
C ASP A 110 5.38 8.65 9.38
N ALA A 111 5.16 9.35 8.28
CA ALA A 111 6.06 9.37 7.15
C ALA A 111 6.72 10.72 6.98
N LEU A 112 8.03 10.73 6.75
CA LEU A 112 8.74 11.93 6.32
C LEU A 112 8.46 12.16 4.83
N TYR A 113 7.89 13.31 4.49
CA TYR A 113 7.66 13.74 3.12
C TYR A 113 8.64 14.86 2.73
N GLY A 114 9.35 14.65 1.64
CA GLY A 114 10.31 15.63 1.15
C GLY A 114 11.63 15.69 1.93
N SER A 115 12.51 16.60 1.57
CA SER A 115 13.84 16.79 2.18
C SER A 115 13.84 17.75 3.38
N GLY A 116 12.65 18.18 3.85
CA GLY A 116 12.50 19.26 4.82
C GLY A 116 12.06 18.86 6.22
N GLY A 117 11.85 17.56 6.50
CA GLY A 117 11.39 17.11 7.82
C GLY A 117 9.89 17.33 8.08
N ASP A 118 9.13 17.58 7.03
CA ASP A 118 7.67 17.65 7.13
C ASP A 118 7.10 16.26 7.44
N HIS A 119 6.41 16.16 8.55
CA HIS A 119 5.77 14.90 8.94
C HIS A 119 4.39 14.80 8.27
N ILE A 120 4.18 13.71 7.56
CA ILE A 120 2.90 13.35 6.96
C ILE A 120 2.39 12.11 7.66
N LYS A 121 1.08 12.11 7.93
CA LYS A 121 0.37 10.97 8.49
C LYS A 121 -0.49 10.33 7.42
N VAL A 122 -0.44 9.02 7.34
CA VAL A 122 -1.44 8.23 6.63
C VAL A 122 -2.51 7.85 7.62
N ILE A 123 -3.76 8.15 7.32
CA ILE A 123 -4.88 7.94 8.24
C ILE A 123 -5.95 7.15 7.51
N TRP A 124 -6.49 6.13 8.17
CA TRP A 124 -7.61 5.35 7.69
C TRP A 124 -8.83 5.57 8.58
N LEU A 125 -9.88 6.17 8.01
CA LEU A 125 -11.17 6.39 8.68
C LEU A 125 -12.06 5.15 8.49
N ARG A 126 -12.23 4.34 9.51
CA ARG A 126 -13.02 3.11 9.48
C ARG A 126 -14.49 3.40 9.79
N ILE A 127 -15.26 3.76 8.76
CA ILE A 127 -16.66 4.22 8.87
C ILE A 127 -17.67 3.11 8.62
N LEU A 128 -17.28 2.11 7.83
CA LEU A 128 -18.16 1.02 7.39
C LEU A 128 -17.66 -0.30 7.97
N THR A 129 -18.59 -1.17 8.36
CA THR A 129 -18.28 -2.53 8.86
C THR A 129 -19.07 -3.54 8.07
N TRP A 130 -18.47 -4.66 7.72
CA TRP A 130 -19.11 -5.77 7.02
C TRP A 130 -19.30 -6.99 7.92
N PRO A 131 -20.24 -7.90 7.56
CA PRO A 131 -20.47 -9.12 8.34
C PRO A 131 -19.28 -10.07 8.43
N ASP A 132 -18.33 -9.97 7.47
CA ASP A 132 -17.09 -10.75 7.46
C ASP A 132 -16.02 -10.21 8.44
N GLY A 133 -16.34 -9.15 9.20
CA GLY A 133 -15.44 -8.52 10.15
C GLY A 133 -14.47 -7.51 9.51
N THR A 134 -14.57 -7.29 8.19
CA THR A 134 -13.80 -6.22 7.55
C THR A 134 -14.40 -4.86 7.88
N VAL A 135 -13.57 -3.85 7.89
CA VAL A 135 -13.95 -2.44 8.03
C VAL A 135 -13.46 -1.66 6.83
N GLY A 136 -14.03 -0.51 6.56
CA GLY A 136 -13.63 0.28 5.42
C GLY A 136 -14.01 1.75 5.54
N GLY A 137 -13.42 2.54 4.64
CA GLY A 137 -13.65 3.96 4.55
C GLY A 137 -12.48 4.69 3.90
N PRO A 138 -12.44 6.03 4.03
CA PRO A 138 -11.37 6.82 3.45
C PRO A 138 -10.00 6.51 4.04
N ILE A 139 -9.01 6.38 3.17
CA ILE A 139 -7.60 6.47 3.51
C ILE A 139 -7.09 7.83 3.00
N ALA A 140 -6.33 8.56 3.81
CA ALA A 140 -5.93 9.93 3.51
C ALA A 140 -4.49 10.21 3.90
N ILE A 141 -3.84 11.10 3.15
CA ILE A 141 -2.55 11.68 3.52
C ILE A 141 -2.82 13.05 4.13
N VAL A 142 -2.41 13.23 5.39
CA VAL A 142 -2.66 14.44 6.17
C VAL A 142 -1.36 14.97 6.76
N ARG A 143 -1.20 16.31 6.77
CA ARG A 143 -0.13 17.01 7.47
C ARG A 143 -0.73 17.95 8.51
N PRO A 144 -0.55 17.67 9.80
CA PRO A 144 -0.90 18.63 10.84
C PRO A 144 0.17 19.71 10.94
N THR A 145 -0.24 20.98 10.96
CA THR A 145 0.60 22.13 11.26
C THR A 145 0.12 22.80 12.56
N GLU A 146 0.78 23.86 12.98
CA GLU A 146 0.34 24.58 14.20
C GLU A 146 -1.09 25.16 14.07
N LYS A 147 -1.46 25.60 12.88
CA LYS A 147 -2.72 26.33 12.64
C LYS A 147 -3.69 25.58 11.75
N PHE A 148 -3.23 24.64 10.97
CA PHE A 148 -4.02 23.96 9.95
C PHE A 148 -3.80 22.45 9.98
N ALA A 149 -4.81 21.72 9.56
CA ALA A 149 -4.67 20.36 9.05
C ALA A 149 -4.78 20.41 7.52
N GLU A 150 -3.85 19.79 6.83
CA GLU A 150 -3.76 19.79 5.38
C GLU A 150 -3.96 18.38 4.87
N LEU A 151 -4.89 18.20 3.93
CA LEU A 151 -5.13 16.93 3.25
C LEU A 151 -4.54 16.99 1.85
N PHE A 152 -3.69 16.04 1.50
CA PHE A 152 -3.02 15.99 0.19
C PHE A 152 -3.72 15.07 -0.78
N ALA A 153 -4.23 13.94 -0.31
CA ALA A 153 -4.95 12.98 -1.14
C ALA A 153 -5.86 12.11 -0.28
N VAL A 154 -6.95 11.65 -0.88
CA VAL A 154 -7.90 10.72 -0.26
C VAL A 154 -8.31 9.64 -1.26
N GLY A 155 -8.43 8.41 -0.79
CA GLY A 155 -8.95 7.25 -1.51
C GLY A 155 -9.83 6.41 -0.60
N ALA A 156 -10.14 5.20 -1.02
CA ALA A 156 -10.92 4.25 -0.25
C ALA A 156 -10.11 2.97 0.03
N TYR A 157 -10.27 2.42 1.22
CA TYR A 157 -9.67 1.15 1.59
C TYR A 157 -10.63 0.31 2.44
N ARG A 158 -10.54 -1.02 2.30
CA ARG A 158 -11.28 -2.03 3.09
C ARG A 158 -10.32 -3.15 3.47
N GLY A 159 -10.34 -3.57 4.73
CA GLY A 159 -9.53 -4.66 5.27
C GLY A 159 -9.88 -4.97 6.72
N HIS A 160 -9.18 -5.90 7.34
CA HIS A 160 -9.38 -6.22 8.77
C HIS A 160 -8.60 -5.25 9.64
N ALA A 161 -9.30 -4.48 10.48
CA ALA A 161 -8.75 -3.38 11.27
C ALA A 161 -7.46 -3.72 12.04
N GLU A 162 -7.40 -4.90 12.65
CA GLU A 162 -6.28 -5.33 13.51
C GLU A 162 -5.13 -5.97 12.73
N ARG A 163 -5.29 -6.14 11.40
CA ARG A 163 -4.33 -6.86 10.55
C ARG A 163 -3.68 -5.98 9.50
N VAL A 164 -4.11 -4.73 9.41
CA VAL A 164 -3.61 -3.78 8.43
C VAL A 164 -2.50 -2.93 9.02
N ASN A 165 -1.36 -2.90 8.32
CA ASN A 165 -0.27 -1.96 8.56
C ASN A 165 -0.23 -0.96 7.40
N LEU A 166 -0.31 0.33 7.74
CA LEU A 166 -0.15 1.41 6.77
C LEU A 166 1.31 1.85 6.73
N GLY A 167 1.83 2.05 5.55
CA GLY A 167 3.21 2.44 5.35
C GLY A 167 3.37 3.42 4.20
N THR A 168 4.61 3.88 4.04
CA THR A 168 4.99 4.72 2.90
C THR A 168 6.23 4.18 2.25
N GLN A 169 6.27 4.26 0.93
CA GLN A 169 7.42 3.88 0.11
C GLN A 169 7.73 5.00 -0.87
N ARG A 170 8.96 5.04 -1.35
CA ARG A 170 9.38 5.94 -2.41
C ARG A 170 9.66 5.16 -3.67
N MET A 171 9.12 5.66 -4.78
CA MET A 171 9.39 5.17 -6.13
C MET A 171 9.80 6.38 -6.95
N GLY A 172 11.10 6.54 -7.12
CA GLY A 172 11.65 7.76 -7.70
C GLY A 172 11.28 9.02 -6.90
N ASN A 173 10.58 9.92 -7.55
CA ASN A 173 10.09 11.15 -6.93
C ASN A 173 8.69 10.98 -6.29
N ASP A 174 8.02 9.88 -6.55
CA ASP A 174 6.68 9.62 -6.06
C ASP A 174 6.70 9.05 -4.64
N LEU A 175 5.79 9.56 -3.81
CA LEU A 175 5.42 8.94 -2.55
C LEU A 175 4.32 7.92 -2.85
N LEU A 176 4.51 6.69 -2.41
CA LEU A 176 3.48 5.65 -2.42
C LEU A 176 2.98 5.41 -1.01
N ILE A 177 1.71 5.07 -0.89
CA ILE A 177 1.13 4.56 0.35
C ILE A 177 0.92 3.06 0.18
N THR A 178 1.31 2.29 1.18
CA THR A 178 1.08 0.85 1.24
C THR A 178 0.11 0.52 2.36
N ALA A 179 -0.80 -0.40 2.10
CA ALA A 179 -1.64 -1.03 3.10
C ALA A 179 -1.39 -2.54 3.02
N GLU A 180 -0.74 -3.08 4.05
CA GLU A 180 -0.40 -4.49 4.14
C GLU A 180 -1.34 -5.18 5.13
N GLU A 181 -2.10 -6.17 4.66
CA GLU A 181 -3.03 -6.93 5.47
C GLU A 181 -2.45 -8.31 5.78
N ASN A 182 -2.23 -8.60 7.07
CA ASN A 182 -1.66 -9.85 7.54
C ASN A 182 -2.76 -10.84 7.99
N ASN A 183 -3.32 -11.57 7.03
CA ASN A 183 -4.35 -12.58 7.29
C ASN A 183 -3.77 -13.97 7.61
N CYS A 184 -2.45 -14.17 7.40
CA CYS A 184 -1.79 -15.41 7.77
C CYS A 184 -1.35 -15.46 9.23
N ALA A 185 -1.40 -14.34 9.96
CA ALA A 185 -1.07 -14.30 11.38
C ALA A 185 -2.02 -15.17 12.20
N GLY A 186 -1.46 -16.16 12.92
CA GLY A 186 -2.24 -17.04 13.77
C GLY A 186 -3.06 -18.11 13.05
N ARG A 187 -2.83 -18.34 11.74
CA ARG A 187 -3.45 -19.45 11.02
C ARG A 187 -3.07 -20.79 11.66
N LYS A 188 -3.95 -21.74 11.59
CA LYS A 188 -3.67 -23.12 11.98
C LYS A 188 -2.97 -23.85 10.82
N GLU A 189 -2.19 -24.86 11.18
CA GLU A 189 -1.62 -25.76 10.17
C GLU A 189 -2.75 -26.38 9.33
N GLY A 190 -2.56 -26.43 8.01
CA GLY A 190 -3.56 -26.92 7.07
C GLY A 190 -4.62 -25.89 6.64
N GLU A 191 -4.65 -24.69 7.19
CA GLU A 191 -5.58 -23.65 6.76
C GLU A 191 -4.96 -22.77 5.66
N PRO A 192 -5.68 -22.50 4.56
CA PRO A 192 -5.21 -21.54 3.56
C PRO A 192 -5.24 -20.13 4.12
N CYS A 193 -4.32 -19.28 3.65
CA CYS A 193 -4.30 -17.86 4.01
C CYS A 193 -3.66 -17.01 2.91
N GLU A 194 -3.91 -15.70 2.95
CA GLU A 194 -3.30 -14.77 2.03
C GLU A 194 -3.06 -13.42 2.73
N ASN A 195 -1.79 -13.00 2.80
CA ASN A 195 -1.40 -11.64 3.13
C ASN A 195 -1.37 -10.82 1.84
N ARG A 196 -1.95 -9.64 1.88
CA ARG A 196 -2.06 -8.77 0.71
C ARG A 196 -1.41 -7.42 0.95
N MET A 197 -0.89 -6.85 -0.11
CA MET A 197 -0.43 -5.46 -0.13
C MET A 197 -1.20 -4.69 -1.19
N THR A 198 -1.84 -3.61 -0.78
CA THR A 198 -2.43 -2.63 -1.67
C THR A 198 -1.52 -1.41 -1.73
N VAL A 199 -1.17 -0.96 -2.94
CA VAL A 199 -0.34 0.23 -3.17
C VAL A 199 -1.17 1.34 -3.77
N PHE A 200 -1.05 2.53 -3.19
CA PHE A 200 -1.72 3.73 -3.66
C PHE A 200 -0.72 4.78 -4.11
N LEU A 201 -1.07 5.47 -5.19
CA LEU A 201 -0.33 6.58 -5.75
C LEU A 201 -1.14 7.87 -5.58
N PRO A 202 -0.62 8.89 -4.85
CA PRO A 202 -1.27 10.18 -4.76
C PRO A 202 -1.19 10.93 -6.09
N ARG A 203 -2.33 11.34 -6.62
CA ARG A 203 -2.43 12.17 -7.82
C ARG A 203 -3.59 13.16 -7.69
N ARG A 204 -3.29 14.45 -7.74
CA ARG A 204 -4.30 15.53 -7.75
C ARG A 204 -5.39 15.39 -6.69
N GLY A 205 -5.01 15.17 -5.45
CA GLY A 205 -5.95 15.04 -4.33
C GLY A 205 -6.62 13.66 -4.21
N THR A 206 -6.26 12.70 -5.05
CA THR A 206 -6.78 11.34 -5.03
C THR A 206 -5.68 10.35 -4.72
N LEU A 207 -5.99 9.36 -3.88
CA LEU A 207 -5.20 8.14 -3.76
C LEU A 207 -5.72 7.11 -4.76
N LEU A 208 -4.97 6.91 -5.83
CA LEU A 208 -5.28 5.91 -6.83
C LEU A 208 -4.73 4.56 -6.38
N ARG A 209 -5.59 3.54 -6.28
CA ARG A 209 -5.17 2.17 -6.06
C ARG A 209 -4.53 1.66 -7.34
N ILE A 210 -3.20 1.46 -7.33
CA ILE A 210 -2.42 1.12 -8.53
C ILE A 210 -2.02 -0.35 -8.58
N VAL A 211 -1.83 -0.99 -7.43
CA VAL A 211 -1.43 -2.39 -7.31
C VAL A 211 -2.16 -3.02 -6.13
N ASP A 212 -2.54 -4.27 -6.30
CA ASP A 212 -3.08 -5.13 -5.25
C ASP A 212 -2.54 -6.54 -5.50
N LEU A 213 -1.69 -7.02 -4.61
CA LEU A 213 -0.96 -8.27 -4.82
C LEU A 213 -0.82 -9.07 -3.53
N PRO A 214 -0.80 -10.41 -3.61
CA PRO A 214 -0.42 -11.24 -2.49
C PRO A 214 1.09 -11.09 -2.21
N ILE A 215 1.44 -10.83 -0.95
CA ILE A 215 2.83 -10.84 -0.46
C ILE A 215 3.20 -12.18 0.18
N GLU A 216 2.21 -12.88 0.68
CA GLU A 216 2.30 -14.26 1.14
C GLU A 216 0.98 -14.96 0.81
N ARG A 217 1.05 -16.17 0.32
CA ARG A 217 -0.15 -16.98 0.09
C ARG A 217 0.17 -18.45 0.34
N VAL A 218 -0.67 -19.07 1.16
CA VAL A 218 -0.61 -20.50 1.40
C VAL A 218 -1.91 -21.13 0.94
N ALA A 219 -1.82 -22.15 0.12
CA ALA A 219 -2.96 -22.92 -0.32
C ALA A 219 -2.62 -24.40 -0.43
N TYR A 220 -3.66 -25.21 -0.36
CA TYR A 220 -3.58 -26.66 -0.48
C TYR A 220 -4.31 -27.05 -1.75
N ALA A 221 -3.63 -27.70 -2.67
CA ALA A 221 -4.20 -28.11 -3.94
C ALA A 221 -3.61 -29.43 -4.42
N GLY A 222 -4.46 -30.20 -5.11
CA GLY A 222 -4.05 -31.34 -5.90
C GLY A 222 -3.81 -32.64 -5.14
N GLN A 223 -4.02 -33.73 -5.87
CA GLN A 223 -3.51 -35.04 -5.48
C GLN A 223 -2.16 -35.23 -6.15
N SER A 224 -1.18 -35.53 -5.30
CA SER A 224 0.02 -36.25 -5.57
C SER A 224 0.71 -36.09 -6.94
N GLU A 225 1.74 -35.29 -7.00
CA GLU A 225 2.91 -35.66 -7.80
C GLU A 225 3.39 -37.02 -7.26
N ARG A 226 3.81 -37.93 -8.14
CA ARG A 226 4.17 -39.31 -7.79
C ARG A 226 4.93 -39.40 -6.47
N GLY A 227 4.29 -39.92 -5.43
CA GLY A 227 4.91 -40.25 -4.15
C GLY A 227 4.42 -39.46 -2.94
N ALA A 228 3.59 -38.43 -3.07
CA ALA A 228 2.94 -37.76 -1.96
C ALA A 228 1.62 -38.45 -1.61
N THR A 229 1.37 -38.68 -0.33
CA THR A 229 0.16 -39.37 0.18
C THR A 229 -0.97 -38.41 0.53
N GLY A 230 -0.71 -37.10 0.53
CA GLY A 230 -1.64 -36.03 0.96
C GLY A 230 -1.67 -34.84 0.00
N PRO A 231 -2.44 -33.81 0.32
CA PRO A 231 -2.49 -32.58 -0.45
C PRO A 231 -1.14 -31.85 -0.42
N LEU A 232 -0.77 -31.25 -1.55
CA LEU A 232 0.43 -30.42 -1.62
C LEU A 232 0.15 -29.05 -1.03
N GLU A 233 1.08 -28.53 -0.22
CA GLU A 233 1.07 -27.15 0.25
C GLU A 233 1.87 -26.28 -0.72
N TYR A 234 1.24 -25.21 -1.21
CA TYR A 234 1.86 -24.19 -2.04
C TYR A 234 2.07 -22.95 -1.21
N HIS A 235 3.31 -22.51 -1.09
CA HIS A 235 3.68 -21.36 -0.31
C HIS A 235 4.34 -20.30 -1.19
N LEU A 236 3.58 -19.25 -1.54
CA LEU A 236 4.07 -18.07 -2.25
C LEU A 236 4.62 -17.06 -1.24
N THR A 237 5.79 -16.51 -1.55
CA THR A 237 6.34 -15.30 -0.92
C THR A 237 6.68 -14.30 -2.00
N THR A 238 6.28 -13.05 -1.82
CA THR A 238 6.58 -11.94 -2.74
C THR A 238 7.34 -10.86 -1.99
N THR A 239 8.47 -10.43 -2.54
CA THR A 239 9.20 -9.25 -2.09
C THR A 239 9.06 -8.14 -3.12
N ALA A 240 8.88 -6.89 -2.66
CA ALA A 240 8.74 -5.72 -3.51
C ALA A 240 9.92 -4.77 -3.29
N ASP A 241 10.55 -4.34 -4.38
CA ASP A 241 11.59 -3.33 -4.41
C ASP A 241 11.10 -2.13 -5.25
N TYR A 242 11.11 -0.94 -4.65
CA TYR A 242 10.57 0.28 -5.25
C TYR A 242 11.70 1.08 -5.90
N LYS A 243 11.72 1.11 -7.24
CA LYS A 243 12.75 1.80 -8.03
C LYS A 243 12.14 2.95 -8.82
N ASP A 244 12.99 3.73 -9.46
CA ASP A 244 12.58 4.90 -10.25
C ASP A 244 11.68 4.51 -11.44
N ASP A 245 11.86 3.30 -11.98
CA ASP A 245 11.15 2.76 -13.14
C ASP A 245 9.93 1.91 -12.80
N GLY A 246 9.66 1.71 -11.50
CA GLY A 246 8.48 0.95 -11.09
C GLY A 246 8.68 0.10 -9.83
N ILE A 247 7.76 -0.83 -9.61
CA ILE A 247 7.83 -1.82 -8.53
C ILE A 247 8.37 -3.12 -9.11
N HIS A 248 9.52 -3.56 -8.62
CA HIS A 248 10.13 -4.82 -8.98
C HIS A 248 9.73 -5.87 -7.95
N LEU A 249 9.13 -6.96 -8.40
CA LEU A 249 8.70 -8.07 -7.56
C LEU A 249 9.58 -9.28 -7.80
N THR A 250 9.98 -9.93 -6.72
CA THR A 250 10.52 -11.29 -6.74
C THR A 250 9.50 -12.21 -6.09
N GLU A 251 8.89 -13.08 -6.88
CA GLU A 251 7.92 -14.08 -6.44
C GLU A 251 8.62 -15.42 -6.32
N GLN A 252 8.47 -16.09 -5.17
CA GLN A 252 8.99 -17.43 -4.93
C GLN A 252 7.85 -18.34 -4.49
N ILE A 253 7.72 -19.50 -5.12
CA ILE A 253 6.80 -20.56 -4.70
C ILE A 253 7.59 -21.78 -4.26
N ARG A 254 7.27 -22.25 -3.06
CA ARG A 254 7.70 -23.55 -2.56
C ARG A 254 6.50 -24.48 -2.58
N VAL A 255 6.71 -25.71 -3.06
CA VAL A 255 5.72 -26.78 -3.00
C VAL A 255 6.21 -27.80 -2.01
N LEU A 256 5.43 -28.05 -0.97
CA LEU A 256 5.76 -28.92 0.13
C LEU A 256 4.87 -30.18 0.10
N ASP A 257 5.41 -31.31 0.58
CA ASP A 257 4.64 -32.50 0.86
C ASP A 257 3.95 -32.39 2.24
N ASP A 258 3.18 -33.42 2.60
CA ASP A 258 2.49 -33.59 3.89
C ASP A 258 3.45 -33.64 5.10
N ASN A 259 4.75 -33.83 4.88
CA ASN A 259 5.78 -33.82 5.91
C ASN A 259 6.55 -32.50 5.94
N GLY A 260 6.14 -31.49 5.17
CA GLY A 260 6.80 -30.18 5.07
C GLY A 260 8.13 -30.19 4.30
N ARG A 261 8.40 -31.21 3.47
CA ARG A 261 9.61 -31.27 2.65
C ARG A 261 9.41 -30.54 1.34
N ASP A 262 10.41 -29.75 0.94
CA ASP A 262 10.44 -29.10 -0.37
C ASP A 262 10.48 -30.14 -1.49
N LEU A 263 9.43 -30.19 -2.29
CA LEU A 263 9.38 -31.00 -3.52
C LEU A 263 9.84 -30.20 -4.73
N ARG A 264 9.46 -28.90 -4.78
CA ARG A 264 9.75 -28.02 -5.90
C ARG A 264 9.86 -26.58 -5.43
N LYS A 265 10.72 -25.81 -6.10
CA LYS A 265 10.82 -24.35 -5.97
C LYS A 265 10.72 -23.72 -7.34
N ALA A 266 10.05 -22.57 -7.41
CA ALA A 266 9.99 -21.74 -8.60
C ALA A 266 10.19 -20.28 -8.19
N GLU A 267 10.81 -19.50 -9.06
CA GLU A 267 11.05 -18.08 -8.84
C GLU A 267 10.75 -17.32 -10.13
N LEU A 268 10.23 -16.10 -9.98
CA LEU A 268 9.93 -15.21 -11.09
C LEU A 268 10.16 -13.77 -10.65
N GLU A 269 10.91 -13.03 -11.45
CA GLU A 269 11.00 -11.59 -11.33
C GLU A 269 9.98 -10.93 -12.26
N ARG A 270 9.20 -9.99 -11.73
CA ARG A 270 8.22 -9.21 -12.49
C ARG A 270 8.40 -7.73 -12.18
N GLN A 271 8.01 -6.89 -13.12
CA GLN A 271 7.99 -5.45 -12.95
C GLN A 271 6.59 -4.92 -13.16
N PHE A 272 6.19 -3.99 -12.30
CA PHE A 272 5.03 -3.13 -12.49
C PHE A 272 5.50 -1.73 -12.86
N ALA A 273 5.21 -1.32 -14.08
CA ALA A 273 5.48 0.04 -14.56
C ALA A 273 4.20 0.88 -14.53
N ILE A 274 4.35 2.18 -14.29
CA ILE A 274 3.20 3.11 -14.33
C ILE A 274 2.76 3.30 -15.79
N ASP A 275 1.49 3.04 -16.06
CA ASP A 275 0.83 3.50 -17.27
C ASP A 275 0.30 4.92 -17.00
N ASP A 276 1.03 5.92 -17.44
CA ASP A 276 0.69 7.33 -17.21
C ASP A 276 -0.66 7.73 -17.83
N ILE A 277 -1.11 7.02 -18.85
CA ILE A 277 -2.39 7.29 -19.52
C ILE A 277 -3.56 6.79 -18.67
N LYS A 278 -3.43 5.58 -18.13
CA LYS A 278 -4.50 4.95 -17.34
C LYS A 278 -4.43 5.28 -15.87
N GLY A 279 -3.29 5.78 -15.37
CA GLY A 279 -3.06 6.00 -13.95
C GLY A 279 -3.04 4.69 -13.14
N THR A 280 -2.73 3.57 -13.79
CA THR A 280 -2.62 2.24 -13.19
C THR A 280 -1.22 1.68 -13.43
N MET A 281 -0.85 0.64 -12.70
CA MET A 281 0.35 -0.11 -13.02
C MET A 281 0.04 -1.33 -13.89
N VAL A 282 0.94 -1.59 -14.82
CA VAL A 282 0.85 -2.76 -15.70
C VAL A 282 1.99 -3.71 -15.38
N ALA A 283 1.65 -4.95 -15.11
CA ALA A 283 2.63 -6.01 -14.87
C ALA A 283 3.28 -6.44 -16.18
N SER A 284 4.60 -6.67 -16.15
CA SER A 284 5.35 -7.20 -17.30
C SER A 284 4.91 -8.62 -17.67
N GLU A 285 4.52 -9.41 -16.68
CA GLU A 285 4.18 -10.82 -16.83
C GLU A 285 3.07 -11.25 -15.85
N PRO A 286 2.32 -12.34 -16.17
CA PRO A 286 1.35 -12.93 -15.25
C PRO A 286 2.02 -13.43 -13.96
N PRO A 287 1.28 -13.52 -12.84
CA PRO A 287 1.79 -14.01 -11.55
C PRO A 287 2.37 -15.42 -11.65
N LEU A 288 3.43 -15.68 -10.89
CA LEU A 288 4.01 -17.02 -10.77
C LEU A 288 2.99 -18.05 -10.26
N TRP A 289 2.09 -17.60 -9.37
CA TRP A 289 1.03 -18.43 -8.82
C TRP A 289 0.19 -19.11 -9.91
N ASP A 290 -0.25 -18.35 -10.89
CA ASP A 290 -1.13 -18.84 -11.96
C ASP A 290 -0.42 -19.85 -12.89
N ARG A 291 0.91 -19.84 -12.90
CA ARG A 291 1.73 -20.77 -13.70
C ARG A 291 2.01 -22.08 -12.95
N VAL A 292 2.09 -22.03 -11.63
CA VAL A 292 2.54 -23.16 -10.80
C VAL A 292 1.36 -23.92 -10.21
N VAL A 293 0.34 -23.18 -9.71
CA VAL A 293 -0.84 -23.75 -9.10
C VAL A 293 -1.90 -23.96 -10.18
N LYS A 294 -2.06 -25.19 -10.63
CA LYS A 294 -3.11 -25.54 -11.58
C LYS A 294 -4.44 -25.58 -10.84
N PRO A 295 -5.48 -24.86 -11.27
CA PRO A 295 -6.80 -25.01 -10.70
C PRO A 295 -7.26 -26.47 -10.82
N GLU A 296 -7.84 -26.99 -9.76
CA GLU A 296 -8.47 -28.32 -9.81
C GLU A 296 -9.54 -28.31 -10.90
N PRO A 297 -9.56 -29.29 -11.83
CA PRO A 297 -10.62 -29.34 -12.83
C PRO A 297 -11.97 -29.43 -12.11
N PRO A 298 -13.00 -28.72 -12.58
CA PRO A 298 -14.32 -28.76 -11.96
C PRO A 298 -14.77 -30.22 -11.83
N PRO A 299 -15.39 -30.59 -10.70
CA PRO A 299 -15.87 -31.96 -10.52
C PRO A 299 -16.76 -32.32 -11.71
N PRO A 300 -16.66 -33.55 -12.23
CA PRO A 300 -17.48 -33.98 -13.37
C PRO A 300 -18.95 -33.75 -13.03
N PRO A 301 -19.75 -33.30 -13.99
CA PRO A 301 -21.17 -33.06 -13.77
C PRO A 301 -21.78 -34.32 -13.17
N GLN A 302 -22.36 -34.18 -11.97
CA GLN A 302 -23.08 -35.28 -11.32
C GLN A 302 -24.17 -35.69 -12.28
N THR A 303 -24.07 -36.89 -12.84
CA THR A 303 -25.12 -37.49 -13.62
C THR A 303 -26.33 -37.60 -12.69
N PRO A 304 -27.48 -37.01 -13.03
CA PRO A 304 -28.66 -37.15 -12.18
C PRO A 304 -28.92 -38.67 -12.03
N ASP A 305 -28.99 -39.12 -10.78
CA ASP A 305 -29.26 -40.49 -10.42
C ASP A 305 -30.46 -40.97 -11.25
N ALA A 306 -30.20 -41.93 -12.12
CA ALA A 306 -31.27 -42.60 -12.83
C ALA A 306 -32.16 -43.27 -11.79
N HIS A 307 -33.34 -42.68 -11.53
CA HIS A 307 -34.35 -43.30 -10.69
C HIS A 307 -34.58 -44.72 -11.17
N PRO A 308 -34.45 -45.72 -10.31
CA PRO A 308 -34.80 -47.09 -10.68
C PRO A 308 -36.26 -47.12 -11.09
N PRO A 309 -36.62 -47.86 -12.15
CA PRO A 309 -37.99 -47.95 -12.59
C PRO A 309 -38.84 -48.60 -11.50
N HIS A 310 -39.87 -47.90 -11.07
CA HIS A 310 -40.91 -48.48 -10.21
C HIS A 310 -41.61 -49.63 -10.94
N HIS A 311 -41.27 -50.86 -10.57
CA HIS A 311 -42.08 -52.01 -10.96
C HIS A 311 -43.44 -51.94 -10.23
N ARG A 312 -44.50 -51.86 -11.02
CA ARG A 312 -45.86 -52.12 -10.58
C ARG A 312 -46.16 -53.62 -10.66
#